data_7e1e4623365778daff263afd892f2d7b
#
_entry.id   7e1e4623365778daff263afd892f2d7b
#
_cell.length_a   1.000
_cell.length_b   1.000
_cell.length_c   1.000
_cell.angle_alpha   90.00
_cell.angle_beta   90.00
_cell.angle_gamma   90.00
#
_symmetry.space_group_name_H-M   'P 1'
#
loop_
_entity.id
_entity.type
_entity.pdbx_description
1 polymer ?
#
loop_
_entity_poly.entity_id
_entity_poly.type
_entity_poly.pdbx_seq_one_letter_code
_entity_poly.pdbx_strand_id
1 'polypeptide(L)'
;MAWDQTWEHVFKTQEWGKYPSEDLIRFVARNFYEAPSRNEIRILEVGCGTGANLWYVAREGFSVYGIDGSKTAVEKAKSRLNSEIPGWSGELLIGDIISLPYNDASFDAVIDNEAIATNSFENACEMYNEIYRVLKPKGKVYSRAFSEGSWGDGTGEHVGHNAWIPNEGPLNNKGLSRFASKMDLEELWRSFKL
;
A
#
# COMPACT_ATOMS: atom_id res chain seq x y z
N MET A 1 -8.61 14.53 4.79
CA MET A 1 -8.48 13.09 5.09
C MET A 1 -8.92 12.37 3.83
N ALA A 2 -8.03 11.62 3.21
CA ALA A 2 -8.30 10.93 1.95
C ALA A 2 -8.81 9.49 2.15
N TRP A 3 -8.68 8.98 3.37
CA TRP A 3 -9.09 7.62 3.69
C TRP A 3 -10.61 7.41 3.69
N ASP A 4 -11.09 6.34 3.03
CA ASP A 4 -12.50 5.97 2.96
C ASP A 4 -12.87 5.00 4.09
N GLN A 5 -13.87 5.39 4.92
CA GLN A 5 -14.37 4.57 6.04
C GLN A 5 -14.98 3.22 5.62
N THR A 6 -15.30 3.03 4.36
CA THR A 6 -15.78 1.75 3.81
C THR A 6 -14.78 0.63 4.14
N TRP A 7 -13.47 0.92 4.12
CA TRP A 7 -12.44 -0.05 4.42
C TRP A 7 -12.44 -0.52 5.88
N GLU A 8 -12.80 0.35 6.84
CA GLU A 8 -12.99 -0.08 8.23
C GLU A 8 -14.11 -1.13 8.34
N HIS A 9 -15.21 -0.94 7.60
CA HIS A 9 -16.29 -1.92 7.56
C HIS A 9 -15.84 -3.23 6.90
N VAL A 10 -15.13 -3.15 5.78
CA VAL A 10 -14.58 -4.31 5.07
C VAL A 10 -13.68 -5.14 6.01
N PHE A 11 -12.72 -4.52 6.68
CA PHE A 11 -11.81 -5.25 7.57
C PHE A 11 -12.48 -5.77 8.85
N LYS A 12 -13.61 -5.20 9.28
CA LYS A 12 -14.42 -5.75 10.38
C LYS A 12 -15.20 -6.98 10.01
N THR A 13 -15.72 -7.03 8.78
CA THR A 13 -16.74 -8.00 8.37
C THR A 13 -16.24 -9.08 7.43
N GLN A 14 -15.08 -8.88 6.80
CA GLN A 14 -14.52 -9.79 5.81
C GLN A 14 -13.14 -10.30 6.22
N GLU A 15 -12.87 -11.57 5.88
CA GLU A 15 -11.52 -12.09 5.92
C GLU A 15 -10.72 -11.52 4.75
N TRP A 16 -9.46 -11.14 5.01
CA TRP A 16 -8.57 -10.56 4.02
C TRP A 16 -7.40 -11.49 3.71
N GLY A 17 -6.78 -11.34 2.54
CA GLY A 17 -5.65 -12.17 2.13
C GLY A 17 -4.51 -12.17 3.15
N LYS A 18 -3.88 -13.33 3.35
CA LYS A 18 -2.84 -13.53 4.37
C LYS A 18 -1.41 -13.51 3.82
N TYR A 19 -1.24 -13.60 2.51
CA TYR A 19 0.07 -13.78 1.89
C TYR A 19 0.32 -12.74 0.80
N PRO A 20 1.59 -12.36 0.57
CA PRO A 20 1.95 -11.44 -0.50
C PRO A 20 1.77 -12.08 -1.87
N SER A 21 1.67 -11.23 -2.89
CA SER A 21 1.75 -11.65 -4.28
C SER A 21 3.19 -12.04 -4.66
N GLU A 22 3.34 -12.89 -5.70
CA GLU A 22 4.65 -13.36 -6.16
C GLU A 22 5.55 -12.21 -6.64
N ASP A 23 4.98 -11.21 -7.29
CA ASP A 23 5.69 -10.04 -7.78
C ASP A 23 6.27 -9.19 -6.65
N LEU A 24 5.56 -9.04 -5.51
CA LEU A 24 6.10 -8.40 -4.32
C LEU A 24 7.27 -9.21 -3.74
N ILE A 25 7.13 -10.53 -3.63
CA ILE A 25 8.22 -11.40 -3.17
C ILE A 25 9.46 -11.20 -4.04
N ARG A 26 9.29 -11.19 -5.37
CA ARG A 26 10.37 -10.95 -6.32
C ARG A 26 10.98 -9.56 -6.18
N PHE A 27 10.15 -8.53 -5.95
CA PHE A 27 10.64 -7.16 -5.72
C PHE A 27 11.55 -7.10 -4.49
N VAL A 28 11.11 -7.64 -3.36
CA VAL A 28 11.90 -7.64 -2.12
C VAL A 28 13.18 -8.46 -2.29
N ALA A 29 13.08 -9.66 -2.86
CA ALA A 29 14.22 -10.54 -3.04
C ALA A 29 15.31 -9.93 -3.94
N ARG A 30 14.93 -9.40 -5.10
CA ARG A 30 15.86 -8.81 -6.06
C ARG A 30 16.60 -7.58 -5.57
N ASN A 31 15.96 -6.79 -4.69
CA ASN A 31 16.51 -5.52 -4.25
C ASN A 31 17.23 -5.61 -2.90
N PHE A 32 16.88 -6.56 -2.02
CA PHE A 32 17.29 -6.47 -0.62
C PHE A 32 17.84 -7.77 -0.01
N TYR A 33 17.71 -8.94 -0.65
CA TYR A 33 18.16 -10.20 -0.04
C TYR A 33 19.67 -10.28 0.19
N GLU A 34 20.44 -9.56 -0.61
CA GLU A 34 21.91 -9.50 -0.47
C GLU A 34 22.37 -8.36 0.45
N ALA A 35 21.45 -7.67 1.12
CA ALA A 35 21.82 -6.64 2.08
C ALA A 35 22.64 -7.26 3.25
N PRO A 36 23.75 -6.65 3.66
CA PRO A 36 24.60 -7.18 4.74
C PRO A 36 23.87 -7.33 6.07
N SER A 37 22.87 -6.49 6.29
CA SER A 37 22.05 -6.48 7.51
C SER A 37 20.60 -6.15 7.13
N ARG A 38 19.77 -7.18 7.06
CA ARG A 38 18.35 -7.01 6.64
C ARG A 38 17.55 -6.19 7.64
N ASN A 39 17.84 -6.27 8.92
CA ASN A 39 17.15 -5.51 9.96
C ASN A 39 17.44 -4.00 9.92
N GLU A 40 18.47 -3.56 9.19
CA GLU A 40 18.74 -2.14 8.92
C GLU A 40 17.95 -1.60 7.72
N ILE A 41 17.44 -2.49 6.87
CA ILE A 41 16.59 -2.11 5.73
C ILE A 41 15.17 -1.84 6.24
N ARG A 42 14.71 -0.61 6.04
CA ARG A 42 13.40 -0.13 6.49
C ARG A 42 12.42 -0.12 5.33
N ILE A 43 11.39 -0.93 5.41
CA ILE A 43 10.36 -1.06 4.37
C ILE A 43 9.02 -0.59 4.93
N LEU A 44 8.44 0.44 4.29
CA LEU A 44 7.11 0.96 4.60
C LEU A 44 6.07 0.37 3.64
N GLU A 45 4.92 -0.04 4.15
CA GLU A 45 3.72 -0.30 3.35
C GLU A 45 2.66 0.75 3.66
N VAL A 46 2.22 1.48 2.63
CA VAL A 46 1.10 2.42 2.72
C VAL A 46 -0.20 1.68 2.39
N GLY A 47 -1.25 1.86 3.23
CA GLY A 47 -2.45 1.04 3.17
C GLY A 47 -2.16 -0.42 3.47
N CYS A 48 -1.48 -0.67 4.59
CA CYS A 48 -0.96 -2.01 4.90
C CYS A 48 -2.04 -3.06 5.23
N GLY A 49 -3.29 -2.65 5.37
CA GLY A 49 -4.40 -3.54 5.67
C GLY A 49 -4.11 -4.44 6.87
N THR A 50 -4.45 -5.71 6.75
CA THR A 50 -4.20 -6.73 7.79
C THR A 50 -2.77 -7.30 7.79
N GLY A 51 -1.84 -6.67 7.06
CA GLY A 51 -0.40 -6.95 7.13
C GLY A 51 0.07 -8.18 6.36
N ALA A 52 -0.59 -8.55 5.26
CA ALA A 52 -0.19 -9.70 4.46
C ALA A 52 1.24 -9.59 3.91
N ASN A 53 1.59 -8.43 3.37
CA ASN A 53 2.90 -8.14 2.83
C ASN A 53 3.92 -7.90 3.94
N LEU A 54 3.56 -7.14 4.97
CA LEU A 54 4.43 -6.86 6.12
C LEU A 54 4.81 -8.13 6.87
N TRP A 55 3.91 -9.11 6.97
CA TRP A 55 4.22 -10.41 7.55
C TRP A 55 5.38 -11.11 6.82
N TYR A 56 5.35 -11.11 5.50
CA TYR A 56 6.43 -11.68 4.69
C TYR A 56 7.73 -10.89 4.87
N VAL A 57 7.68 -9.57 4.78
CA VAL A 57 8.85 -8.69 4.91
C VAL A 57 9.51 -8.87 6.29
N ALA A 58 8.71 -8.92 7.37
CA ALA A 58 9.20 -9.17 8.72
C ALA A 58 9.81 -10.56 8.87
N ARG A 59 9.18 -11.60 8.29
CA ARG A 59 9.69 -12.98 8.29
C ARG A 59 11.05 -13.10 7.61
N GLU A 60 11.29 -12.29 6.58
CA GLU A 60 12.59 -12.23 5.90
C GLU A 60 13.66 -11.43 6.67
N GLY A 61 13.31 -10.88 7.86
CA GLY A 61 14.23 -10.21 8.77
C GLY A 61 14.40 -8.72 8.52
N PHE A 62 13.56 -8.09 7.71
CA PHE A 62 13.57 -6.65 7.47
C PHE A 62 12.81 -5.88 8.57
N SER A 63 13.16 -4.60 8.76
CA SER A 63 12.37 -3.70 9.62
C SER A 63 11.14 -3.21 8.87
N VAL A 64 9.94 -3.46 9.42
CA VAL A 64 8.66 -3.20 8.76
C VAL A 64 7.93 -2.03 9.38
N TYR A 65 7.43 -1.16 8.52
CA TYR A 65 6.60 -0.04 8.88
C TYR A 65 5.30 -0.11 8.09
N GLY A 66 4.19 0.21 8.71
CA GLY A 66 2.90 0.19 8.04
C GLY A 66 2.02 1.33 8.49
N ILE A 67 1.24 1.86 7.57
CA ILE A 67 0.20 2.85 7.87
C ILE A 67 -1.09 2.45 7.17
N ASP A 68 -2.20 2.53 7.89
CA ASP A 68 -3.55 2.30 7.35
C ASP A 68 -4.55 3.16 8.09
N GLY A 69 -5.60 3.62 7.41
CA GLY A 69 -6.68 4.38 8.03
C GLY A 69 -7.57 3.54 8.93
N SER A 70 -7.66 2.24 8.67
CA SER A 70 -8.48 1.31 9.45
C SER A 70 -7.78 0.88 10.74
N LYS A 71 -8.37 1.25 11.87
CA LYS A 71 -7.94 0.77 13.17
C LYS A 71 -7.99 -0.76 13.27
N THR A 72 -9.07 -1.36 12.77
CA THR A 72 -9.26 -2.82 12.78
C THR A 72 -8.16 -3.53 11.99
N ALA A 73 -7.79 -3.01 10.81
CA ALA A 73 -6.73 -3.58 9.98
C ALA A 73 -5.38 -3.54 10.71
N VAL A 74 -5.00 -2.38 11.25
CA VAL A 74 -3.73 -2.20 11.98
C VAL A 74 -3.66 -3.10 13.21
N GLU A 75 -4.75 -3.23 13.97
CA GLU A 75 -4.80 -4.13 15.14
C GLU A 75 -4.64 -5.60 14.74
N LYS A 76 -5.30 -6.05 13.66
CA LYS A 76 -5.13 -7.40 13.11
C LYS A 76 -3.70 -7.64 12.63
N ALA A 77 -3.09 -6.68 11.92
CA ALA A 77 -1.71 -6.76 11.46
C ALA A 77 -0.73 -6.87 12.63
N LYS A 78 -0.86 -6.02 13.65
CA LYS A 78 -0.03 -6.08 14.87
C LYS A 78 -0.17 -7.40 15.60
N SER A 79 -1.40 -7.87 15.79
CA SER A 79 -1.67 -9.15 16.44
C SER A 79 -0.98 -10.30 15.71
N ARG A 80 -1.08 -10.32 14.40
CA ARG A 80 -0.46 -11.34 13.56
C ARG A 80 1.06 -11.29 13.63
N LEU A 81 1.67 -10.13 13.47
CA LEU A 81 3.12 -9.99 13.58
C LEU A 81 3.64 -10.44 14.95
N ASN A 82 2.98 -10.01 16.01
CA ASN A 82 3.37 -10.39 17.38
C ASN A 82 3.30 -11.90 17.63
N SER A 83 2.30 -12.58 17.05
CA SER A 83 2.08 -14.01 17.26
C SER A 83 2.93 -14.89 16.35
N GLU A 84 3.13 -14.49 15.08
CA GLU A 84 3.77 -15.33 14.06
C GLU A 84 5.25 -15.00 13.84
N ILE A 85 5.70 -13.77 14.17
CA ILE A 85 7.08 -13.29 13.99
C ILE A 85 7.58 -12.66 15.30
N PRO A 86 7.81 -13.42 16.36
CA PRO A 86 8.30 -12.86 17.62
C PRO A 86 9.61 -12.09 17.43
N GLY A 87 9.67 -10.85 17.95
CA GLY A 87 10.84 -10.00 17.83
C GLY A 87 10.94 -9.23 16.52
N TRP A 88 9.89 -9.15 15.73
CA TRP A 88 9.86 -8.27 14.55
C TRP A 88 10.20 -6.82 14.93
N SER A 89 10.81 -6.10 14.02
CA SER A 89 11.26 -4.71 14.20
C SER A 89 10.46 -3.75 13.34
N GLY A 90 10.13 -2.59 13.88
CA GLY A 90 9.44 -1.52 13.17
C GLY A 90 8.21 -1.01 13.88
N GLU A 91 7.25 -0.45 13.13
CA GLU A 91 6.07 0.21 13.69
C GLU A 91 4.88 0.14 12.74
N LEU A 92 3.68 -0.02 13.28
CA LEU A 92 2.42 0.12 12.54
C LEU A 92 1.60 1.26 13.12
N LEU A 93 1.10 2.16 12.26
CA LEU A 93 0.36 3.35 12.64
C LEU A 93 -1.04 3.37 12.03
N ILE A 94 -1.99 3.97 12.75
CA ILE A 94 -3.27 4.38 12.18
C ILE A 94 -3.08 5.79 11.64
N GLY A 95 -3.33 6.00 10.34
CA GLY A 95 -3.14 7.31 9.72
C GLY A 95 -3.53 7.36 8.26
N ASP A 96 -3.31 8.51 7.65
CA ASP A 96 -3.66 8.78 6.25
C ASP A 96 -2.40 8.92 5.41
N ILE A 97 -2.39 8.28 4.24
CA ILE A 97 -1.24 8.28 3.32
C ILE A 97 -0.93 9.68 2.78
N ILE A 98 -1.93 10.55 2.72
CA ILE A 98 -1.77 11.92 2.21
C ILE A 98 -0.85 12.80 3.08
N SER A 99 -0.54 12.35 4.30
CA SER A 99 0.36 13.04 5.23
C SER A 99 1.06 12.01 6.11
N LEU A 100 2.19 11.50 5.64
CA LEU A 100 2.94 10.45 6.34
C LEU A 100 3.71 11.03 7.55
N PRO A 101 3.55 10.46 8.75
CA PRO A 101 4.17 10.97 9.98
C PRO A 101 5.66 10.56 10.10
N TYR A 102 6.37 10.59 8.99
CA TYR A 102 7.78 10.21 8.93
C TYR A 102 8.63 11.35 8.36
N ASN A 103 9.88 11.41 8.77
CA ASN A 103 10.86 12.35 8.22
C ASN A 103 11.21 12.00 6.77
N ASP A 104 11.72 12.99 6.03
CA ASP A 104 12.24 12.79 4.70
C ASP A 104 13.35 11.72 4.69
N ALA A 105 13.48 11.00 3.58
CA ALA A 105 14.53 10.01 3.36
C ALA A 105 14.63 8.94 4.48
N SER A 106 13.51 8.44 4.98
CA SER A 106 13.43 7.50 6.10
C SER A 106 13.47 6.03 5.69
N PHE A 107 13.04 5.69 4.46
CA PHE A 107 12.80 4.31 4.04
C PHE A 107 13.65 3.89 2.84
N ASP A 108 14.10 2.64 2.85
CA ASP A 108 14.82 2.02 1.75
C ASP A 108 13.86 1.55 0.66
N ALA A 109 12.64 1.18 1.06
CA ALA A 109 11.55 0.89 0.12
C ALA A 109 10.20 1.34 0.66
N VAL A 110 9.28 1.65 -0.27
CA VAL A 110 7.85 1.86 0.00
C VAL A 110 7.04 0.92 -0.89
N ILE A 111 6.06 0.26 -0.28
CA ILE A 111 5.10 -0.63 -0.92
C ILE A 111 3.74 0.06 -0.95
N ASP A 112 3.15 0.18 -2.14
CA ASP A 112 1.74 0.46 -2.38
C ASP A 112 1.13 -0.74 -3.11
N ASN A 113 0.32 -1.51 -2.42
CA ASN A 113 -0.35 -2.66 -3.01
C ASN A 113 -1.84 -2.40 -3.13
N GLU A 114 -2.23 -1.67 -4.18
CA GLU A 114 -3.60 -1.31 -4.53
C GLU A 114 -4.28 -0.31 -3.57
N ALA A 115 -3.57 0.25 -2.58
CA ALA A 115 -4.14 1.18 -1.63
C ALA A 115 -4.39 2.56 -2.24
N ILE A 116 -3.43 3.12 -2.97
CA ILE A 116 -3.57 4.43 -3.62
C ILE A 116 -4.61 4.39 -4.76
N ALA A 117 -4.80 3.23 -5.37
CA ALA A 117 -5.82 3.05 -6.41
C ALA A 117 -7.28 3.16 -5.89
N THR A 118 -7.49 3.16 -4.57
CA THR A 118 -8.80 3.40 -3.95
C THR A 118 -9.03 4.85 -3.55
N ASN A 119 -8.32 5.78 -4.20
CA ASN A 119 -8.41 7.23 -3.96
C ASN A 119 -8.59 7.99 -5.28
N SER A 120 -9.03 9.25 -5.20
CA SER A 120 -9.12 10.13 -6.37
C SER A 120 -7.73 10.35 -7.00
N PHE A 121 -7.72 10.82 -8.24
CA PHE A 121 -6.46 11.09 -8.95
C PHE A 121 -5.63 12.17 -8.23
N GLU A 122 -6.29 13.23 -7.76
CA GLU A 122 -5.65 14.33 -7.04
C GLU A 122 -5.01 13.85 -5.72
N ASN A 123 -5.75 13.08 -4.92
CA ASN A 123 -5.23 12.50 -3.69
C ASN A 123 -4.06 11.55 -3.99
N ALA A 124 -4.16 10.75 -5.05
CA ALA A 124 -3.07 9.86 -5.46
C ALA A 124 -1.78 10.62 -5.80
N CYS A 125 -1.88 11.77 -6.48
CA CYS A 125 -0.73 12.64 -6.73
C CYS A 125 -0.05 13.10 -5.43
N GLU A 126 -0.83 13.54 -4.45
CA GLU A 126 -0.30 13.96 -3.16
C GLU A 126 0.32 12.79 -2.39
N MET A 127 -0.31 11.61 -2.41
CA MET A 127 0.21 10.40 -1.78
C MET A 127 1.54 9.95 -2.39
N TYR A 128 1.69 10.00 -3.72
CA TYR A 128 2.98 9.67 -4.36
C TYR A 128 4.06 10.72 -4.07
N ASN A 129 3.70 12.00 -3.90
CA ASN A 129 4.64 13.01 -3.43
C ASN A 129 5.14 12.72 -2.01
N GLU A 130 4.25 12.28 -1.11
CA GLU A 130 4.62 11.84 0.25
C GLU A 130 5.52 10.60 0.22
N ILE A 131 5.20 9.60 -0.62
CA ILE A 131 6.08 8.44 -0.83
C ILE A 131 7.47 8.88 -1.29
N TYR A 132 7.53 9.79 -2.27
CA TYR A 132 8.81 10.31 -2.76
C TYR A 132 9.60 11.04 -1.68
N ARG A 133 8.93 11.82 -0.85
CA ARG A 133 9.55 12.55 0.28
C ARG A 133 10.19 11.62 1.32
N VAL A 134 9.46 10.57 1.72
CA VAL A 134 9.95 9.66 2.77
C VAL A 134 10.93 8.62 2.25
N LEU A 135 11.05 8.44 0.94
CA LEU A 135 11.97 7.49 0.33
C LEU A 135 13.39 8.02 0.32
N LYS A 136 14.36 7.22 0.73
CA LYS A 136 15.79 7.54 0.64
C LYS A 136 16.22 7.74 -0.81
N PRO A 137 17.28 8.55 -1.07
CA PRO A 137 17.92 8.59 -2.39
C PRO A 137 18.28 7.17 -2.85
N LYS A 138 17.87 6.79 -4.07
CA LYS A 138 18.01 5.43 -4.65
C LYS A 138 17.10 4.36 -3.99
N GLY A 139 16.26 4.72 -3.04
CA GLY A 139 15.24 3.84 -2.49
C GLY A 139 14.30 3.31 -3.58
N LYS A 140 13.56 2.28 -3.29
CA LYS A 140 12.73 1.56 -4.26
C LYS A 140 11.26 1.70 -3.93
N VAL A 141 10.43 1.83 -4.96
CA VAL A 141 8.97 1.77 -4.82
C VAL A 141 8.45 0.52 -5.53
N TYR A 142 7.58 -0.21 -4.86
CA TYR A 142 6.69 -1.17 -5.47
C TYR A 142 5.29 -0.58 -5.45
N SER A 143 4.65 -0.46 -6.61
CA SER A 143 3.26 -0.04 -6.70
C SER A 143 2.48 -0.98 -7.61
N ARG A 144 1.29 -1.32 -7.17
CA ARG A 144 0.30 -2.10 -7.91
C ARG A 144 -1.01 -1.32 -7.92
N ALA A 145 -1.61 -1.19 -9.10
CA ALA A 145 -2.85 -0.46 -9.31
C ALA A 145 -3.80 -1.26 -10.21
N PHE A 146 -5.07 -0.87 -10.22
CA PHE A 146 -6.04 -1.40 -11.18
C PHE A 146 -5.83 -0.69 -12.51
N SER A 147 -5.79 -1.44 -13.61
CA SER A 147 -5.70 -0.86 -14.96
C SER A 147 -7.08 -0.64 -15.58
N GLU A 148 -7.19 0.34 -16.47
CA GLU A 148 -8.33 0.48 -17.35
C GLU A 148 -8.66 -0.85 -18.05
N GLY A 149 -9.94 -1.14 -18.25
CA GLY A 149 -10.43 -2.40 -18.81
C GLY A 149 -10.44 -3.58 -17.84
N SER A 150 -10.00 -3.43 -16.59
CA SER A 150 -10.15 -4.46 -15.55
C SER A 150 -11.63 -4.61 -15.15
N TRP A 151 -12.01 -5.80 -14.66
CA TRP A 151 -13.38 -6.06 -14.24
C TRP A 151 -13.84 -5.13 -13.12
N GLY A 152 -14.88 -4.35 -13.41
CA GLY A 152 -15.42 -3.28 -12.57
C GLY A 152 -15.20 -1.88 -13.14
N ASP A 153 -14.26 -1.72 -14.07
CA ASP A 153 -14.06 -0.44 -14.77
C ASP A 153 -15.29 -0.06 -15.60
N GLY A 154 -15.72 1.20 -15.52
CA GLY A 154 -16.88 1.70 -16.22
C GLY A 154 -18.24 1.24 -15.62
N THR A 155 -18.23 0.54 -14.48
CA THR A 155 -19.46 0.06 -13.83
C THR A 155 -19.81 0.86 -12.58
N GLY A 156 -21.11 0.91 -12.24
CA GLY A 156 -21.58 1.65 -11.08
C GLY A 156 -21.58 3.16 -11.24
N GLU A 157 -21.23 3.91 -10.19
CA GLU A 157 -21.25 5.37 -10.17
C GLU A 157 -19.89 5.94 -10.58
N HIS A 158 -19.87 6.82 -11.57
CA HIS A 158 -18.69 7.57 -11.97
C HIS A 158 -18.45 8.74 -10.99
N VAL A 159 -17.31 8.76 -10.30
CA VAL A 159 -17.05 9.71 -9.21
C VAL A 159 -15.79 10.58 -9.43
N GLY A 160 -15.11 10.46 -10.57
CA GLY A 160 -13.94 11.29 -10.87
C GLY A 160 -13.11 10.76 -12.03
N HIS A 161 -11.89 11.26 -12.18
CA HIS A 161 -10.98 10.88 -13.26
C HIS A 161 -10.62 9.39 -13.18
N ASN A 162 -11.12 8.60 -14.14
CA ASN A 162 -11.00 7.14 -14.19
C ASN A 162 -11.39 6.45 -12.88
N ALA A 163 -12.34 7.05 -12.12
CA ALA A 163 -12.74 6.62 -10.79
C ALA A 163 -14.23 6.30 -10.72
N TRP A 164 -14.54 5.16 -10.14
CA TRP A 164 -15.88 4.59 -10.04
C TRP A 164 -16.16 4.09 -8.63
N ILE A 165 -17.43 3.99 -8.25
CA ILE A 165 -17.91 3.10 -7.19
C ILE A 165 -18.48 1.87 -7.89
N PRO A 166 -17.68 0.82 -8.10
CA PRO A 166 -18.09 -0.31 -8.93
C PRO A 166 -19.26 -1.08 -8.30
N ASN A 167 -20.19 -1.50 -9.13
CA ASN A 167 -21.28 -2.39 -8.74
C ASN A 167 -21.10 -3.84 -9.24
N GLU A 168 -19.95 -4.12 -9.86
CA GLU A 168 -19.55 -5.44 -10.34
C GLU A 168 -18.08 -5.72 -10.00
N GLY A 169 -17.71 -7.01 -10.09
CA GLY A 169 -16.34 -7.44 -9.91
C GLY A 169 -15.84 -7.47 -8.46
N PRO A 170 -14.54 -7.67 -8.27
CA PRO A 170 -13.94 -7.85 -6.95
C PRO A 170 -13.95 -6.56 -6.09
N LEU A 171 -14.16 -5.40 -6.72
CA LEU A 171 -14.21 -4.09 -6.05
C LEU A 171 -15.63 -3.63 -5.71
N ASN A 172 -16.65 -4.44 -6.03
CA ASN A 172 -18.03 -4.16 -5.64
C ASN A 172 -18.14 -4.01 -4.10
N ASN A 173 -18.84 -2.96 -3.66
CA ASN A 173 -19.01 -2.60 -2.24
C ASN A 173 -17.72 -2.26 -1.47
N LYS A 174 -16.66 -1.82 -2.17
CA LYS A 174 -15.38 -1.42 -1.57
C LYS A 174 -15.07 0.08 -1.69
N GLY A 175 -16.08 0.89 -2.04
CA GLY A 175 -15.92 2.33 -2.21
C GLY A 175 -15.29 2.71 -3.54
N LEU A 176 -14.67 3.89 -3.56
CA LEU A 176 -14.02 4.41 -4.75
C LEU A 176 -12.88 3.50 -5.21
N SER A 177 -12.84 3.23 -6.50
CA SER A 177 -11.77 2.50 -7.17
C SER A 177 -11.40 3.21 -8.47
N ARG A 178 -10.11 3.49 -8.66
CA ARG A 178 -9.59 4.18 -9.84
C ARG A 178 -8.86 3.18 -10.73
N PHE A 179 -9.22 3.19 -12.02
CA PHE A 179 -8.66 2.30 -13.04
C PHE A 179 -7.71 3.11 -13.93
N ALA A 180 -6.42 3.02 -13.62
CA ALA A 180 -5.41 3.88 -14.21
C ALA A 180 -5.13 3.53 -15.68
N SER A 181 -5.12 4.55 -16.54
CA SER A 181 -4.52 4.48 -17.86
C SER A 181 -3.00 4.53 -17.77
N LYS A 182 -2.31 4.22 -18.89
CA LYS A 182 -0.86 4.42 -18.98
C LYS A 182 -0.45 5.86 -18.71
N MET A 183 -1.22 6.83 -19.24
CA MET A 183 -0.95 8.25 -19.03
C MET A 183 -1.09 8.65 -17.56
N ASP A 184 -2.07 8.11 -16.86
CA ASP A 184 -2.22 8.35 -15.42
C ASP A 184 -1.00 7.86 -14.65
N LEU A 185 -0.50 6.67 -14.97
CA LEU A 185 0.68 6.12 -14.30
C LEU A 185 1.94 6.94 -14.58
N GLU A 186 2.13 7.42 -15.82
CA GLU A 186 3.24 8.30 -16.18
C GLU A 186 3.19 9.63 -15.40
N GLU A 187 2.01 10.22 -15.20
CA GLU A 187 1.84 11.43 -14.39
C GLU A 187 2.04 11.17 -12.89
N LEU A 188 1.42 10.12 -12.35
CA LEU A 188 1.54 9.77 -10.93
C LEU A 188 2.98 9.46 -10.52
N TRP A 189 3.74 8.83 -11.40
CA TRP A 189 5.12 8.40 -11.11
C TRP A 189 6.19 9.30 -11.70
N ARG A 190 5.83 10.50 -12.17
CA ARG A 190 6.76 11.44 -12.81
C ARG A 190 8.02 11.79 -12.00
N SER A 191 7.93 11.71 -10.67
CA SER A 191 9.07 11.97 -9.77
C SER A 191 10.00 10.76 -9.60
N PHE A 192 9.57 9.58 -10.05
CA PHE A 192 10.34 8.33 -9.92
C PHE A 192 11.03 7.98 -11.25
N LYS A 193 12.17 7.29 -11.12
CA LYS A 193 12.84 6.67 -12.27
C LYS A 193 12.33 5.24 -12.41
N LEU A 194 11.58 4.97 -13.48
CA LEU A 194 11.06 3.65 -13.83
C LEU A 194 12.14 2.74 -14.40
#